data_09edb40747f79409818e773fd2b9369f
#
_entry.id   09edb40747f79409818e773fd2b9369f
#
_cell.length_a   1.000
_cell.length_b   1.000
_cell.length_c   1.000
_cell.angle_alpha   90.00
_cell.angle_beta   90.00
_cell.angle_gamma   90.00
#
_symmetry.space_group_name_H-M   'P 1'
#
loop_
_entity.id
_entity.type
_entity.pdbx_description
1 polymer ?
#
loop_
_entity_poly.entity_id
_entity_poly.type
_entity_poly.pdbx_seq_one_letter_code
_entity_poly.pdbx_strand_id
1 'polypeptide(L)'
;YDEALEVLSNPDIADETVSAKINEITSIKASLVNYEGDIKHIFFHSLIVFPEMIFKDKTTPMGGYNAGFSEKAEFEKMLPQLYERGYVLYDLNECYEKVNGIMTRKEILLPPGKQPLILSVDDVAYAYGNGYAQKLMVNDDGILVNLVKNPSGEIVEMIDGDVFGVLDLFVQEHPDFSYKGHKGTLALTGYQGAFGFSLDTEEGQAEIIKTADALRAQGWNFASHSYTHNSKNFFGANSNPANIQYDTNKWIEKVAPYIGQTRLFIAPFGYRVKQPGLQYILDAGFEIYCTVSHEIINELYDDYALMSRIEIGGYSMTYYTKLLNENFFNVDEVFDADSRPPVI
;
A
#
# COMPACT_ATOMS: atom_id res chain seq x y z
N TYR A 1 21.45 3.29 -8.20
CA TYR A 1 22.81 3.87 -8.31
C TYR A 1 23.50 3.52 -9.64
N ASP A 2 23.39 2.27 -10.13
CA ASP A 2 24.05 1.86 -11.39
C ASP A 2 23.53 2.62 -12.60
N GLU A 3 22.21 2.76 -12.75
CA GLU A 3 21.58 3.56 -13.80
C GLU A 3 22.02 5.03 -13.74
N ALA A 4 22.07 5.61 -12.53
CA ALA A 4 22.53 6.97 -12.34
C ALA A 4 24.00 7.14 -12.72
N LEU A 5 24.85 6.17 -12.37
CA LEU A 5 26.26 6.17 -12.76
C LEU A 5 26.43 6.01 -14.27
N GLU A 6 25.62 5.19 -14.94
CA GLU A 6 25.63 5.03 -16.39
C GLU A 6 25.30 6.35 -17.11
N VAL A 7 24.19 7.02 -16.68
CA VAL A 7 23.78 8.31 -17.24
C VAL A 7 24.87 9.38 -17.03
N LEU A 8 25.40 9.49 -15.81
CA LEU A 8 26.41 10.48 -15.45
C LEU A 8 27.79 10.21 -16.10
N SER A 9 28.04 8.98 -16.56
CA SER A 9 29.28 8.62 -17.27
C SER A 9 29.26 8.99 -18.76
N ASN A 10 28.18 9.60 -19.25
CA ASN A 10 28.10 10.07 -20.63
C ASN A 10 29.13 11.21 -20.84
N PRO A 11 30.08 11.10 -21.81
CA PRO A 11 31.09 12.09 -22.02
C PRO A 11 30.54 13.46 -22.46
N ASP A 12 29.33 13.51 -23.00
CA ASP A 12 28.71 14.75 -23.49
C ASP A 12 28.21 15.67 -22.33
N ILE A 13 28.13 15.15 -21.08
CA ILE A 13 27.71 15.90 -19.89
C ILE A 13 28.82 16.02 -18.84
N ALA A 14 30.05 15.62 -19.17
CA ALA A 14 31.16 15.57 -18.23
C ALA A 14 31.62 16.98 -17.82
N ASP A 15 31.43 17.35 -16.56
CA ASP A 15 31.97 18.52 -15.89
C ASP A 15 32.38 18.20 -14.43
N GLU A 16 32.87 19.20 -13.70
CA GLU A 16 33.27 19.01 -12.30
C GLU A 16 32.08 18.61 -11.40
N THR A 17 30.89 19.12 -11.68
CA THR A 17 29.65 18.81 -10.91
C THR A 17 29.25 17.37 -11.11
N VAL A 18 29.30 16.88 -12.37
CA VAL A 18 29.03 15.48 -12.71
C VAL A 18 30.04 14.55 -12.03
N SER A 19 31.35 14.90 -12.10
CA SER A 19 32.40 14.12 -11.43
C SER A 19 32.22 14.04 -9.92
N ALA A 20 31.83 15.14 -9.28
CA ALA A 20 31.52 15.16 -7.85
C ALA A 20 30.32 14.26 -7.52
N LYS A 21 29.28 14.27 -8.36
CA LYS A 21 28.09 13.43 -8.18
C LYS A 21 28.38 11.93 -8.38
N ILE A 22 29.22 11.58 -9.36
CA ILE A 22 29.69 10.20 -9.55
C ILE A 22 30.43 9.69 -8.29
N ASN A 23 31.34 10.51 -7.74
CA ASN A 23 32.09 10.15 -6.54
C ASN A 23 31.16 9.97 -5.32
N GLU A 24 30.19 10.87 -5.14
CA GLU A 24 29.18 10.77 -4.08
C GLU A 24 28.39 9.46 -4.20
N ILE A 25 27.82 9.18 -5.38
CA ILE A 25 27.02 7.96 -5.62
C ILE A 25 27.86 6.70 -5.42
N THR A 26 29.11 6.70 -5.91
CA THR A 26 30.04 5.57 -5.74
C THR A 26 30.36 5.34 -4.25
N SER A 27 30.56 6.40 -3.49
CA SER A 27 30.80 6.32 -2.03
C SER A 27 29.57 5.77 -1.30
N ILE A 28 28.38 6.26 -1.64
CA ILE A 28 27.13 5.75 -1.03
C ILE A 28 26.97 4.26 -1.37
N LYS A 29 27.13 3.89 -2.65
CA LYS A 29 27.02 2.49 -3.08
C LYS A 29 27.98 1.57 -2.35
N ALA A 30 29.23 2.02 -2.12
CA ALA A 30 30.23 1.27 -1.37
C ALA A 30 29.93 1.17 0.14
N SER A 31 29.06 2.03 0.67
CA SER A 31 28.64 2.04 2.07
C SER A 31 27.36 1.24 2.35
N LEU A 32 26.69 0.73 1.31
CA LEU A 32 25.46 -0.03 1.50
C LEU A 32 25.70 -1.29 2.33
N VAL A 33 24.77 -1.57 3.23
CA VAL A 33 24.77 -2.75 4.09
C VAL A 33 23.50 -3.57 3.86
N ASN A 34 23.61 -4.90 3.99
CA ASN A 34 22.44 -5.73 3.96
C ASN A 34 21.59 -5.53 5.22
N TYR A 35 20.32 -5.30 5.06
CA TYR A 35 19.38 -5.14 6.16
C TYR A 35 18.91 -6.51 6.68
N GLU A 36 19.30 -6.85 7.88
CA GLU A 36 18.99 -8.15 8.52
C GLU A 36 17.78 -8.10 9.46
N GLY A 37 17.21 -6.92 9.71
CA GLY A 37 16.05 -6.76 10.60
C GLY A 37 14.73 -7.26 9.98
N ASP A 38 13.65 -7.21 10.78
CA ASP A 38 12.31 -7.54 10.30
C ASP A 38 11.81 -6.51 9.28
N ILE A 39 11.25 -6.99 8.17
CA ILE A 39 10.60 -6.14 7.19
C ILE A 39 9.23 -5.76 7.73
N LYS A 40 9.01 -4.46 7.94
CA LYS A 40 7.76 -3.95 8.48
C LYS A 40 6.81 -3.57 7.37
N HIS A 41 5.54 -3.90 7.55
CA HIS A 41 4.47 -3.63 6.60
C HIS A 41 3.31 -2.94 7.30
N ILE A 42 3.03 -1.70 6.92
CA ILE A 42 1.86 -0.95 7.37
C ILE A 42 0.83 -0.86 6.25
N PHE A 43 -0.44 -0.79 6.62
CA PHE A 43 -1.48 -0.61 5.62
C PHE A 43 -2.55 0.37 6.07
N PHE A 44 -3.18 0.96 5.07
CA PHE A 44 -4.26 1.92 5.18
C PHE A 44 -5.47 1.46 4.35
N HIS A 45 -6.61 1.97 4.67
CA HIS A 45 -7.72 2.14 3.74
C HIS A 45 -7.67 3.55 3.15
N SER A 46 -8.64 3.92 2.30
CA SER A 46 -8.75 5.30 1.81
C SER A 46 -8.82 6.30 2.97
N LEU A 47 -8.15 7.43 2.83
CA LEU A 47 -8.12 8.45 3.87
C LEU A 47 -9.47 9.15 4.04
N ILE A 48 -9.80 9.49 5.28
CA ILE A 48 -10.86 10.42 5.61
C ILE A 48 -10.38 11.82 5.27
N VAL A 49 -10.94 12.41 4.20
CA VAL A 49 -10.55 13.75 3.72
C VAL A 49 -11.30 14.85 4.45
N PHE A 50 -12.60 14.62 4.70
CA PHE A 50 -13.48 15.57 5.39
C PHE A 50 -14.15 14.88 6.60
N PRO A 51 -13.48 14.85 7.78
CA PRO A 51 -14.00 14.19 8.98
C PRO A 51 -15.39 14.69 9.40
N GLU A 52 -15.67 15.97 9.23
CA GLU A 52 -16.96 16.59 9.57
C GLU A 52 -18.14 16.07 8.73
N MET A 53 -17.87 15.49 7.58
CA MET A 53 -18.91 14.85 6.76
C MET A 53 -19.29 13.46 7.28
N ILE A 54 -18.40 12.81 8.04
CA ILE A 54 -18.54 11.44 8.58
C ILE A 54 -18.94 11.50 10.04
N PHE A 55 -18.18 12.24 10.85
CA PHE A 55 -18.28 12.29 12.30
C PHE A 55 -19.18 13.45 12.75
N LYS A 56 -20.48 13.34 12.47
CA LYS A 56 -21.48 14.36 12.84
C LYS A 56 -21.74 14.40 14.35
N ASP A 57 -21.70 13.26 15.00
CA ASP A 57 -21.76 13.10 16.47
C ASP A 57 -20.41 12.58 16.96
N LYS A 58 -19.70 13.44 17.68
CA LYS A 58 -18.39 13.13 18.25
C LYS A 58 -18.44 12.56 19.67
N THR A 59 -19.63 12.32 20.20
CA THR A 59 -19.82 11.89 21.60
C THR A 59 -20.16 10.40 21.73
N THR A 60 -20.83 9.86 20.74
CA THR A 60 -21.23 8.44 20.74
C THR A 60 -20.09 7.57 20.20
N PRO A 61 -19.59 6.59 20.98
CA PRO A 61 -18.54 5.69 20.52
C PRO A 61 -18.88 5.00 19.18
N MET A 62 -17.92 4.93 18.27
CA MET A 62 -18.12 4.45 16.91
C MET A 62 -16.99 3.50 16.51
N GLY A 63 -17.35 2.33 15.94
CA GLY A 63 -16.45 1.40 15.25
C GLY A 63 -16.45 1.60 13.74
N GLY A 64 -16.21 0.54 13.00
CA GLY A 64 -16.24 0.54 11.52
C GLY A 64 -15.22 1.53 10.92
N TYR A 65 -15.69 2.51 10.16
CA TYR A 65 -14.80 3.49 9.51
C TYR A 65 -13.97 4.30 10.51
N ASN A 66 -14.50 4.61 11.70
CA ASN A 66 -13.75 5.30 12.74
C ASN A 66 -12.61 4.43 13.29
N ALA A 67 -12.77 3.13 13.31
CA ALA A 67 -11.77 2.19 13.79
C ALA A 67 -10.69 1.88 12.72
N GLY A 68 -11.10 1.60 11.49
CA GLY A 68 -10.20 1.09 10.44
C GLY A 68 -9.54 2.16 9.56
N PHE A 69 -9.88 3.45 9.72
CA PHE A 69 -9.42 4.49 8.79
C PHE A 69 -8.65 5.60 9.49
N SER A 70 -7.63 6.10 8.81
CA SER A 70 -6.90 7.31 9.19
C SER A 70 -7.49 8.54 8.49
N GLU A 71 -7.38 9.69 9.13
CA GLU A 71 -7.64 10.96 8.48
C GLU A 71 -6.45 11.40 7.62
N LYS A 72 -6.71 12.17 6.59
CA LYS A 72 -5.67 12.75 5.74
C LYS A 72 -4.64 13.51 6.57
N ALA A 73 -5.09 14.36 7.50
CA ALA A 73 -4.21 15.13 8.37
C ALA A 73 -3.35 14.25 9.30
N GLU A 74 -3.85 13.09 9.71
CA GLU A 74 -3.06 12.11 10.48
C GLU A 74 -1.97 11.49 9.61
N PHE A 75 -2.30 11.08 8.38
CA PHE A 75 -1.33 10.51 7.44
C PHE A 75 -0.23 11.52 7.09
N GLU A 76 -0.56 12.77 6.85
CA GLU A 76 0.39 13.87 6.62
C GLU A 76 1.38 14.05 7.78
N LYS A 77 0.94 13.86 9.03
CA LYS A 77 1.81 13.92 10.22
C LYS A 77 2.66 12.66 10.42
N MET A 78 2.22 11.50 9.89
CA MET A 78 2.98 10.24 9.99
C MET A 78 4.22 10.24 9.10
N LEU A 79 4.12 10.77 7.89
CA LEU A 79 5.17 10.67 6.87
C LEU A 79 6.51 11.26 7.31
N PRO A 80 6.59 12.49 7.87
CA PRO A 80 7.84 13.04 8.37
C PRO A 80 8.47 12.15 9.46
N GLN A 81 7.67 11.60 10.37
CA GLN A 81 8.18 10.76 11.45
C GLN A 81 8.71 9.42 10.95
N LEU A 82 8.05 8.81 9.95
CA LEU A 82 8.57 7.61 9.28
C LEU A 82 9.91 7.90 8.59
N TYR A 83 10.01 9.02 7.89
CA TYR A 83 11.23 9.45 7.22
C TYR A 83 12.38 9.71 8.22
N GLU A 84 12.14 10.43 9.30
CA GLU A 84 13.11 10.73 10.36
C GLU A 84 13.60 9.47 11.08
N ARG A 85 12.77 8.44 11.18
CA ARG A 85 13.15 7.12 11.71
C ARG A 85 13.97 6.26 10.74
N GLY A 86 14.29 6.80 9.58
CA GLY A 86 15.15 6.13 8.59
C GLY A 86 14.42 5.12 7.73
N TYR A 87 13.09 5.13 7.68
CA TYR A 87 12.37 4.27 6.76
C TYR A 87 12.59 4.69 5.32
N VAL A 88 12.55 3.69 4.43
CA VAL A 88 12.57 3.83 2.98
C VAL A 88 11.46 2.95 2.41
N LEU A 89 10.55 3.53 1.64
CA LEU A 89 9.51 2.78 0.94
C LEU A 89 10.15 1.75 0.02
N TYR A 90 9.80 0.49 0.21
CA TYR A 90 10.44 -0.64 -0.45
C TYR A 90 9.42 -1.54 -1.14
N ASP A 91 9.79 -2.11 -2.30
CA ASP A 91 8.90 -2.99 -3.04
C ASP A 91 8.81 -4.37 -2.38
N LEU A 92 7.59 -4.80 -2.04
CA LEU A 92 7.34 -6.13 -1.50
C LEU A 92 7.80 -7.25 -2.44
N ASN A 93 7.74 -7.04 -3.75
CA ASN A 93 8.24 -7.99 -4.75
C ASN A 93 9.77 -8.16 -4.68
N GLU A 94 10.48 -7.14 -4.20
CA GLU A 94 11.93 -7.17 -4.04
C GLU A 94 12.39 -7.74 -2.68
N CYS A 95 11.47 -8.14 -1.81
CA CYS A 95 11.80 -8.70 -0.49
C CYS A 95 12.09 -10.20 -0.54
N TYR A 96 11.48 -10.93 -1.49
CA TYR A 96 11.53 -12.39 -1.56
C TYR A 96 11.65 -12.90 -2.99
N GLU A 97 12.33 -14.03 -3.15
CA GLU A 97 12.48 -14.72 -4.42
C GLU A 97 12.55 -16.25 -4.25
N LYS A 98 12.26 -17.01 -5.30
CA LYS A 98 12.48 -18.46 -5.29
C LYS A 98 13.86 -18.80 -5.86
N VAL A 99 14.71 -19.40 -5.03
CA VAL A 99 16.01 -19.94 -5.43
C VAL A 99 15.91 -21.46 -5.44
N ASN A 100 16.09 -22.08 -6.61
CA ASN A 100 15.93 -23.52 -6.80
C ASN A 100 14.55 -24.05 -6.36
N GLY A 101 13.50 -23.25 -6.52
CA GLY A 101 12.13 -23.60 -6.15
C GLY A 101 11.76 -23.36 -4.67
N ILE A 102 12.69 -22.88 -3.86
CA ILE A 102 12.47 -22.60 -2.43
C ILE A 102 12.41 -21.08 -2.23
N MET A 103 11.38 -20.60 -1.53
CA MET A 103 11.22 -19.19 -1.19
C MET A 103 12.31 -18.74 -0.22
N THR A 104 13.01 -17.69 -0.59
CA THR A 104 14.11 -17.10 0.19
C THR A 104 13.94 -15.59 0.31
N ARG A 105 14.51 -15.02 1.37
CA ARG A 105 14.64 -13.58 1.49
C ARG A 105 15.76 -13.08 0.57
N LYS A 106 15.49 -12.03 -0.18
CA LYS A 106 16.50 -11.33 -0.98
C LYS A 106 17.40 -10.46 -0.09
N GLU A 107 18.59 -10.21 -0.57
CA GLU A 107 19.45 -9.20 0.01
C GLU A 107 18.83 -7.81 -0.19
N ILE A 108 18.69 -7.04 0.91
CA ILE A 108 18.14 -5.68 0.92
C ILE A 108 19.25 -4.71 1.25
N LEU A 109 19.89 -4.16 0.23
CA LEU A 109 21.00 -3.22 0.39
C LEU A 109 20.50 -1.80 0.57
N LEU A 110 20.74 -1.23 1.76
CA LEU A 110 20.35 0.13 2.12
C LEU A 110 21.54 0.89 2.75
N PRO A 111 21.55 2.24 2.71
CA PRO A 111 22.49 3.03 3.48
C PRO A 111 22.42 2.69 4.96
N PRO A 112 23.54 2.76 5.71
CA PRO A 112 23.55 2.51 7.14
C PRO A 112 22.50 3.33 7.90
N GLY A 113 21.73 2.68 8.79
CA GLY A 113 20.65 3.31 9.56
C GLY A 113 19.32 3.43 8.84
N LYS A 114 19.24 3.11 7.56
CA LYS A 114 17.97 3.01 6.82
C LYS A 114 17.35 1.60 6.99
N GLN A 115 16.03 1.54 6.93
CA GLN A 115 15.25 0.30 7.05
C GLN A 115 14.10 0.27 6.02
N PRO A 116 13.76 -0.89 5.44
CA PRO A 116 12.70 -0.98 4.47
C PRO A 116 11.33 -0.88 5.16
N LEU A 117 10.41 -0.15 4.53
CA LEU A 117 9.00 -0.08 4.91
C LEU A 117 8.14 -0.49 3.72
N ILE A 118 7.32 -1.50 3.91
CA ILE A 118 6.26 -1.82 2.97
C ILE A 118 5.01 -1.04 3.37
N LEU A 119 4.39 -0.40 2.38
CA LEU A 119 3.11 0.28 2.52
C LEU A 119 2.10 -0.34 1.57
N SER A 120 0.88 -0.62 2.04
CA SER A 120 -0.21 -1.02 1.17
C SER A 120 -1.50 -0.26 1.48
N VAL A 121 -2.41 -0.23 0.49
CA VAL A 121 -3.73 0.37 0.63
C VAL A 121 -4.78 -0.65 0.22
N ASP A 122 -5.73 -0.92 1.10
CA ASP A 122 -6.77 -1.91 0.89
C ASP A 122 -8.03 -1.27 0.27
N ASP A 123 -8.83 -2.10 -0.42
CA ASP A 123 -10.18 -1.74 -0.89
C ASP A 123 -10.24 -0.51 -1.80
N VAL A 124 -9.32 -0.37 -2.73
CA VAL A 124 -9.24 0.80 -3.63
C VAL A 124 -10.36 0.79 -4.69
N ALA A 125 -11.59 0.51 -4.23
CA ALA A 125 -12.81 0.54 -5.03
C ALA A 125 -13.60 1.85 -4.89
N TYR A 126 -13.28 2.67 -3.88
CA TYR A 126 -13.90 3.98 -3.61
C TYR A 126 -15.42 3.94 -3.40
N ALA A 127 -15.90 2.94 -2.68
CA ALA A 127 -17.33 2.74 -2.40
C ALA A 127 -17.78 3.28 -1.03
N TYR A 128 -17.01 4.19 -0.41
CA TYR A 128 -17.23 4.63 0.98
C TYR A 128 -18.23 5.78 1.12
N GLY A 129 -18.41 6.60 0.09
CA GLY A 129 -19.36 7.71 0.08
C GLY A 129 -18.76 9.07 0.46
N ASN A 130 -19.52 9.88 1.21
CA ASN A 130 -19.10 11.26 1.53
C ASN A 130 -17.94 11.29 2.53
N GLY A 131 -17.06 12.29 2.40
CA GLY A 131 -15.90 12.46 3.26
C GLY A 131 -14.66 11.71 2.81
N TYR A 132 -14.80 10.84 1.80
CA TYR A 132 -13.72 10.07 1.16
C TYR A 132 -13.60 10.42 -0.32
N ALA A 133 -12.51 10.03 -0.93
CA ALA A 133 -12.41 9.98 -2.38
C ALA A 133 -13.47 9.04 -2.96
N GLN A 134 -14.01 9.39 -4.11
CA GLN A 134 -15.03 8.62 -4.83
C GLN A 134 -14.48 7.96 -6.09
N LYS A 135 -13.35 8.46 -6.58
CA LYS A 135 -12.59 7.90 -7.71
C LYS A 135 -11.12 8.28 -7.60
N LEU A 136 -10.29 7.45 -8.19
CA LEU A 136 -8.92 7.78 -8.58
C LEU A 136 -8.84 7.66 -10.09
N MET A 137 -8.38 8.70 -10.78
CA MET A 137 -8.37 8.76 -12.24
C MET A 137 -7.24 9.64 -12.76
N VAL A 138 -6.94 9.49 -14.03
CA VAL A 138 -6.09 10.44 -14.77
C VAL A 138 -7.00 11.46 -15.43
N ASN A 139 -6.88 12.73 -15.05
CA ASN A 139 -7.69 13.82 -15.60
C ASN A 139 -7.29 14.20 -17.04
N ASP A 140 -7.91 15.25 -17.58
CA ASP A 140 -7.66 15.72 -18.95
C ASP A 140 -6.24 16.28 -19.14
N ASP A 141 -5.59 16.73 -18.09
CA ASP A 141 -4.21 17.20 -18.10
C ASP A 141 -3.17 16.06 -17.94
N GLY A 142 -3.63 14.81 -17.81
CA GLY A 142 -2.77 13.64 -17.64
C GLY A 142 -2.28 13.43 -16.21
N ILE A 143 -2.88 14.11 -15.23
CA ILE A 143 -2.49 14.06 -13.81
C ILE A 143 -3.39 13.06 -13.07
N LEU A 144 -2.80 12.21 -12.21
CA LEU A 144 -3.55 11.39 -11.26
C LEU A 144 -4.20 12.28 -10.20
N VAL A 145 -5.52 12.19 -10.09
CA VAL A 145 -6.33 12.95 -9.14
C VAL A 145 -7.39 12.08 -8.50
N ASN A 146 -7.78 12.43 -7.29
CA ASN A 146 -8.99 11.90 -6.67
C ASN A 146 -10.17 12.84 -6.93
N LEU A 147 -11.32 12.28 -7.26
CA LEU A 147 -12.60 13.00 -7.19
C LEU A 147 -13.14 12.91 -5.78
N VAL A 148 -13.31 14.04 -5.13
CA VAL A 148 -13.79 14.11 -3.75
C VAL A 148 -15.00 15.04 -3.68
N LYS A 149 -16.05 14.61 -2.98
CA LYS A 149 -17.19 15.49 -2.71
C LYS A 149 -16.88 16.35 -1.49
N ASN A 150 -16.79 17.66 -1.69
CA ASN A 150 -16.51 18.61 -0.61
C ASN A 150 -17.75 18.86 0.29
N PRO A 151 -17.60 19.54 1.44
CA PRO A 151 -18.71 19.84 2.34
C PRO A 151 -19.82 20.70 1.73
N SER A 152 -19.55 21.48 0.67
CA SER A 152 -20.56 22.24 -0.07
C SER A 152 -21.37 21.36 -1.04
N GLY A 153 -20.98 20.09 -1.23
CA GLY A 153 -21.66 19.11 -2.08
C GLY A 153 -21.14 19.04 -3.53
N GLU A 154 -20.08 19.79 -3.83
CA GLU A 154 -19.45 19.80 -5.15
C GLU A 154 -18.42 18.69 -5.26
N ILE A 155 -18.30 18.08 -6.45
CA ILE A 155 -17.20 17.17 -6.78
C ILE A 155 -16.01 18.00 -7.24
N VAL A 156 -14.88 17.84 -6.55
CA VAL A 156 -13.64 18.54 -6.84
C VAL A 156 -12.52 17.54 -7.14
N GLU A 157 -11.60 17.92 -8.01
CA GLU A 157 -10.35 17.19 -8.23
C GLU A 157 -9.36 17.59 -7.15
N MET A 158 -8.77 16.59 -6.49
CA MET A 158 -7.71 16.78 -5.49
C MET A 158 -6.51 15.89 -5.83
N ILE A 159 -5.33 16.47 -5.92
CA ILE A 159 -4.09 15.69 -6.08
C ILE A 159 -3.82 14.90 -4.79
N ASP A 160 -4.09 15.49 -3.64
CA ASP A 160 -3.87 14.97 -2.30
C ASP A 160 -5.15 14.39 -1.65
N GLY A 161 -6.09 13.92 -2.46
CA GLY A 161 -7.39 13.43 -2.00
C GLY A 161 -7.37 12.03 -1.36
N ASP A 162 -6.23 11.33 -1.35
CA ASP A 162 -6.04 10.02 -0.72
C ASP A 162 -4.54 9.74 -0.51
N VAL A 163 -4.19 8.56 0.03
CA VAL A 163 -2.83 8.08 0.30
C VAL A 163 -1.88 8.33 -0.88
N PHE A 164 -2.36 8.10 -2.11
CA PHE A 164 -1.52 8.20 -3.32
C PHE A 164 -0.88 9.56 -3.49
N GLY A 165 -1.71 10.58 -3.55
CA GLY A 165 -1.25 11.92 -3.84
C GLY A 165 -0.52 12.56 -2.68
N VAL A 166 -0.96 12.33 -1.42
CA VAL A 166 -0.24 12.79 -0.24
C VAL A 166 1.17 12.20 -0.20
N LEU A 167 1.29 10.88 -0.46
CA LEU A 167 2.59 10.21 -0.49
C LEU A 167 3.45 10.67 -1.67
N ASP A 168 2.85 10.89 -2.83
CA ASP A 168 3.55 11.40 -4.01
C ASP A 168 4.17 12.77 -3.76
N LEU A 169 3.42 13.70 -3.18
CA LEU A 169 3.91 15.03 -2.83
C LEU A 169 5.06 14.94 -1.81
N PHE A 170 4.93 14.10 -0.80
CA PHE A 170 5.99 13.90 0.19
C PHE A 170 7.25 13.31 -0.42
N VAL A 171 7.14 12.31 -1.30
CA VAL A 171 8.31 11.72 -1.98
C VAL A 171 8.96 12.68 -2.97
N GLN A 172 8.21 13.61 -3.59
CA GLN A 172 8.81 14.67 -4.42
C GLN A 172 9.72 15.58 -3.59
N GLU A 173 9.35 15.87 -2.35
CA GLU A 173 10.17 16.66 -1.42
C GLU A 173 11.31 15.84 -0.80
N HIS A 174 11.11 14.55 -0.61
CA HIS A 174 12.03 13.59 0.01
C HIS A 174 12.27 12.35 -0.88
N PRO A 175 12.97 12.49 -2.02
CA PRO A 175 13.12 11.39 -2.98
C PRO A 175 13.89 10.18 -2.42
N ASP A 176 14.73 10.36 -1.40
CA ASP A 176 15.43 9.29 -0.71
C ASP A 176 14.53 8.50 0.28
N PHE A 177 13.28 8.92 0.48
CA PHE A 177 12.26 8.13 1.18
C PHE A 177 11.75 6.94 0.34
N SER A 178 12.04 6.91 -0.95
CA SER A 178 11.58 5.91 -1.91
C SER A 178 12.74 5.14 -2.54
N TYR A 179 12.73 3.81 -2.42
CA TYR A 179 13.68 2.94 -3.10
C TYR A 179 13.27 2.77 -4.56
N LYS A 180 14.13 3.23 -5.49
CA LYS A 180 13.88 3.17 -6.95
C LYS A 180 12.55 3.79 -7.39
N GLY A 181 12.05 4.77 -6.69
CA GLY A 181 10.77 5.41 -6.99
C GLY A 181 9.53 4.63 -6.50
N HIS A 182 9.72 3.48 -5.83
CA HIS A 182 8.60 2.69 -5.31
C HIS A 182 7.84 3.43 -4.21
N LYS A 183 6.51 3.33 -4.21
CA LYS A 183 5.61 3.97 -3.24
C LYS A 183 4.92 2.96 -2.34
N GLY A 184 4.20 2.02 -2.95
CA GLY A 184 3.44 1.03 -2.21
C GLY A 184 2.69 0.04 -3.10
N THR A 185 1.82 -0.74 -2.46
CA THR A 185 1.03 -1.80 -3.10
C THR A 185 -0.47 -1.55 -2.89
N LEU A 186 -1.23 -1.57 -3.97
CA LEU A 186 -2.68 -1.42 -3.96
C LEU A 186 -3.34 -2.79 -3.98
N ALA A 187 -4.08 -3.11 -2.92
CA ALA A 187 -4.80 -4.36 -2.78
C ALA A 187 -6.22 -4.22 -3.34
N LEU A 188 -6.43 -4.73 -4.54
CA LEU A 188 -7.68 -4.58 -5.26
C LEU A 188 -8.61 -5.77 -5.06
N THR A 189 -9.86 -5.46 -4.70
CA THR A 189 -10.97 -6.38 -4.78
C THR A 189 -11.55 -6.41 -6.20
N GLY A 190 -12.58 -7.21 -6.45
CA GLY A 190 -13.21 -7.24 -7.78
C GLY A 190 -14.70 -6.91 -7.78
N TYR A 191 -15.37 -7.20 -6.68
CA TYR A 191 -16.85 -7.15 -6.62
C TYR A 191 -17.44 -5.73 -6.68
N GLN A 192 -16.66 -4.72 -6.32
CA GLN A 192 -17.06 -3.30 -6.37
C GLN A 192 -16.36 -2.50 -7.48
N GLY A 193 -15.63 -3.18 -8.37
CA GLY A 193 -14.80 -2.50 -9.37
C GLY A 193 -13.41 -2.14 -8.85
N ALA A 194 -12.74 -1.21 -9.51
CA ALA A 194 -11.42 -0.69 -9.13
C ALA A 194 -11.37 0.82 -9.39
N PHE A 195 -10.72 1.57 -8.53
CA PHE A 195 -10.52 3.03 -8.65
C PHE A 195 -11.81 3.85 -8.78
N GLY A 196 -12.97 3.28 -8.40
CA GLY A 196 -14.29 3.88 -8.58
C GLY A 196 -14.93 3.64 -9.95
N PHE A 197 -14.36 2.73 -10.75
CA PHE A 197 -14.89 2.33 -12.07
C PHE A 197 -15.37 0.88 -12.07
N SER A 198 -16.35 0.59 -12.97
CA SER A 198 -16.90 -0.74 -13.13
C SER A 198 -15.98 -1.64 -13.96
N LEU A 199 -15.80 -2.90 -13.51
CA LEU A 199 -15.13 -3.94 -14.28
C LEU A 199 -16.06 -4.57 -15.37
N ASP A 200 -17.36 -4.26 -15.38
CA ASP A 200 -18.35 -4.87 -16.27
C ASP A 200 -18.68 -4.02 -17.51
N THR A 201 -18.07 -2.83 -17.65
CA THR A 201 -18.29 -1.94 -18.78
C THR A 201 -16.98 -1.64 -19.51
N GLU A 202 -17.00 -1.55 -20.84
CA GLU A 202 -15.82 -1.21 -21.66
C GLU A 202 -15.20 0.12 -21.25
N GLU A 203 -16.04 1.13 -20.96
CA GLU A 203 -15.59 2.44 -20.49
C GLU A 203 -14.86 2.33 -19.14
N GLY A 204 -15.46 1.64 -18.17
CA GLY A 204 -14.84 1.44 -16.86
C GLY A 204 -13.52 0.66 -16.93
N GLN A 205 -13.46 -0.37 -17.78
CA GLN A 205 -12.25 -1.15 -18.02
C GLN A 205 -11.13 -0.29 -18.63
N ALA A 206 -11.44 0.58 -19.58
CA ALA A 206 -10.48 1.50 -20.18
C ALA A 206 -9.93 2.50 -19.16
N GLU A 207 -10.77 3.06 -18.30
CA GLU A 207 -10.36 3.97 -17.23
C GLU A 207 -9.50 3.24 -16.16
N ILE A 208 -9.85 1.99 -15.82
CA ILE A 208 -9.05 1.17 -14.91
C ILE A 208 -7.63 0.94 -15.48
N ILE A 209 -7.50 0.58 -16.75
CA ILE A 209 -6.21 0.39 -17.41
C ILE A 209 -5.40 1.68 -17.39
N LYS A 210 -6.00 2.79 -17.82
CA LYS A 210 -5.36 4.12 -17.85
C LYS A 210 -4.82 4.53 -16.47
N THR A 211 -5.65 4.33 -15.44
CA THR A 211 -5.28 4.66 -14.04
C THR A 211 -4.19 3.72 -13.51
N ALA A 212 -4.30 2.42 -13.78
CA ALA A 212 -3.30 1.44 -13.38
C ALA A 212 -1.93 1.68 -14.02
N ASP A 213 -1.90 2.07 -15.30
CA ASP A 213 -0.66 2.38 -16.00
C ASP A 213 0.01 3.64 -15.42
N ALA A 214 -0.78 4.68 -15.13
CA ALA A 214 -0.27 5.89 -14.47
C ALA A 214 0.28 5.61 -13.06
N LEU A 215 -0.43 4.79 -12.28
CA LEU A 215 0.03 4.36 -10.95
C LEU A 215 1.36 3.59 -11.01
N ARG A 216 1.49 2.66 -11.96
CA ARG A 216 2.77 1.93 -12.15
C ARG A 216 3.91 2.87 -12.53
N ALA A 217 3.65 3.82 -13.41
CA ALA A 217 4.65 4.82 -13.81
C ALA A 217 5.11 5.69 -12.62
N GLN A 218 4.26 5.81 -11.59
CA GLN A 218 4.59 6.51 -10.34
C GLN A 218 5.15 5.60 -9.24
N GLY A 219 5.38 4.30 -9.51
CA GLY A 219 5.99 3.37 -8.57
C GLY A 219 5.03 2.62 -7.65
N TRP A 220 3.74 2.52 -8.02
CA TRP A 220 2.77 1.71 -7.32
C TRP A 220 2.66 0.31 -7.93
N ASN A 221 2.55 -0.71 -7.07
CA ASN A 221 2.27 -2.09 -7.46
C ASN A 221 0.84 -2.50 -7.11
N PHE A 222 0.43 -3.69 -7.57
CA PHE A 222 -0.89 -4.23 -7.30
C PHE A 222 -0.81 -5.59 -6.61
N ALA A 223 -1.82 -5.87 -5.78
CA ALA A 223 -2.02 -7.16 -5.13
C ALA A 223 -3.48 -7.60 -5.29
N SER A 224 -3.73 -8.91 -5.23
CA SER A 224 -5.07 -9.41 -5.04
C SER A 224 -5.52 -9.19 -3.60
N HIS A 225 -6.70 -8.58 -3.43
CA HIS A 225 -7.41 -8.51 -2.14
C HIS A 225 -8.67 -9.38 -2.15
N SER A 226 -8.59 -10.52 -2.83
CA SER A 226 -9.70 -11.39 -3.21
C SER A 226 -10.70 -10.74 -4.19
N TYR A 227 -11.53 -11.53 -4.82
CA TYR A 227 -12.61 -11.00 -5.65
C TYR A 227 -13.82 -10.56 -4.82
N THR A 228 -14.25 -11.42 -3.88
CA THR A 228 -15.53 -11.25 -3.18
C THR A 228 -15.46 -10.42 -1.91
N HIS A 229 -14.29 -10.28 -1.31
CA HIS A 229 -14.08 -9.64 0.00
C HIS A 229 -15.14 -10.10 1.03
N ASN A 230 -15.37 -11.40 1.14
CA ASN A 230 -16.47 -11.97 1.93
C ASN A 230 -15.94 -12.72 3.15
N SER A 231 -16.16 -12.14 4.35
CA SER A 231 -15.71 -12.71 5.63
C SER A 231 -16.49 -13.94 6.06
N LYS A 232 -17.71 -14.13 5.59
CA LYS A 232 -18.59 -15.21 6.09
C LYS A 232 -18.30 -16.54 5.41
N ASN A 233 -18.26 -16.56 4.07
CA ASN A 233 -18.24 -17.80 3.31
C ASN A 233 -16.89 -18.09 2.64
N PHE A 234 -16.03 -17.11 2.51
CA PHE A 234 -14.75 -17.20 1.81
C PHE A 234 -13.57 -17.03 2.77
N PHE A 235 -13.41 -15.85 3.37
CA PHE A 235 -12.26 -15.52 4.23
C PHE A 235 -12.68 -15.35 5.69
N GLY A 236 -13.24 -16.42 6.27
CA GLY A 236 -13.73 -16.43 7.66
C GLY A 236 -14.35 -17.74 8.07
N ALA A 237 -15.37 -17.68 8.95
CA ALA A 237 -15.88 -18.85 9.70
C ALA A 237 -16.36 -20.04 8.84
N ASN A 238 -16.93 -19.77 7.66
CA ASN A 238 -17.44 -20.82 6.75
C ASN A 238 -16.54 -20.95 5.49
N SER A 239 -15.28 -20.56 5.58
CA SER A 239 -14.32 -20.74 4.51
C SER A 239 -14.14 -22.22 4.18
N ASN A 240 -14.13 -22.53 2.89
CA ASN A 240 -13.81 -23.86 2.39
C ASN A 240 -12.96 -23.77 1.11
N PRO A 241 -12.26 -24.84 0.72
CA PRO A 241 -11.36 -24.83 -0.42
C PRO A 241 -12.02 -24.43 -1.75
N ALA A 242 -13.25 -24.86 -2.00
CA ALA A 242 -13.97 -24.55 -3.24
C ALA A 242 -14.31 -23.06 -3.36
N ASN A 243 -14.65 -22.42 -2.25
CA ASN A 243 -14.89 -20.98 -2.21
C ASN A 243 -13.60 -20.20 -2.47
N ILE A 244 -12.49 -20.62 -1.85
CA ILE A 244 -11.17 -19.99 -2.08
C ILE A 244 -10.76 -20.14 -3.54
N GLN A 245 -10.89 -21.33 -4.13
CA GLN A 245 -10.59 -21.56 -5.55
C GLN A 245 -11.46 -20.69 -6.46
N TYR A 246 -12.75 -20.61 -6.21
CA TYR A 246 -13.67 -19.76 -6.97
C TYR A 246 -13.27 -18.30 -6.90
N ASP A 247 -13.00 -17.79 -5.71
CA ASP A 247 -12.62 -16.40 -5.48
C ASP A 247 -11.32 -16.03 -6.19
N THR A 248 -10.29 -16.87 -6.01
CA THR A 248 -8.97 -16.70 -6.63
C THR A 248 -9.08 -16.69 -8.15
N ASN A 249 -9.75 -17.69 -8.74
CA ASN A 249 -9.93 -17.77 -10.19
C ASN A 249 -10.74 -16.58 -10.73
N LYS A 250 -11.75 -16.14 -9.98
CA LYS A 250 -12.58 -14.99 -10.35
C LYS A 250 -11.79 -13.71 -10.38
N TRP A 251 -10.90 -13.50 -9.41
CA TRP A 251 -10.02 -12.33 -9.37
C TRP A 251 -9.08 -12.33 -10.59
N ILE A 252 -8.45 -13.47 -10.90
CA ILE A 252 -7.58 -13.62 -12.08
C ILE A 252 -8.34 -13.36 -13.37
N GLU A 253 -9.59 -13.86 -13.48
CA GLU A 253 -10.41 -13.68 -14.68
C GLU A 253 -10.89 -12.23 -14.85
N LYS A 254 -11.26 -11.55 -13.75
CA LYS A 254 -11.99 -10.29 -13.80
C LYS A 254 -11.17 -9.05 -13.47
N VAL A 255 -10.07 -9.18 -12.73
CA VAL A 255 -9.26 -8.03 -12.29
C VAL A 255 -7.89 -8.01 -12.95
N ALA A 256 -7.16 -9.13 -12.92
CA ALA A 256 -5.82 -9.21 -13.47
C ALA A 256 -5.68 -8.77 -14.95
N PRO A 257 -6.66 -8.97 -15.86
CA PRO A 257 -6.54 -8.49 -17.23
C PRO A 257 -6.35 -6.98 -17.38
N TYR A 258 -6.82 -6.20 -16.41
CA TYR A 258 -6.79 -4.73 -16.47
C TYR A 258 -5.64 -4.11 -15.68
N ILE A 259 -5.13 -4.83 -14.68
CA ILE A 259 -4.04 -4.33 -13.82
C ILE A 259 -2.75 -5.13 -13.93
N GLY A 260 -2.70 -6.16 -14.76
CA GLY A 260 -1.58 -7.07 -14.88
C GLY A 260 -1.56 -8.19 -13.82
N GLN A 261 -0.72 -9.19 -14.05
CA GLN A 261 -0.49 -10.29 -13.11
C GLN A 261 0.32 -9.80 -11.90
N THR A 262 0.07 -10.41 -10.75
CA THR A 262 0.81 -10.16 -9.52
C THR A 262 1.07 -11.46 -8.77
N ARG A 263 2.16 -11.51 -8.02
CA ARG A 263 2.48 -12.60 -7.09
C ARG A 263 2.06 -12.30 -5.64
N LEU A 264 1.41 -11.15 -5.42
CA LEU A 264 1.04 -10.65 -4.09
C LEU A 264 -0.42 -10.96 -3.79
N PHE A 265 -0.68 -11.65 -2.68
CA PHE A 265 -2.01 -11.89 -2.14
C PHE A 265 -2.14 -11.25 -0.76
N ILE A 266 -2.98 -10.24 -0.65
CA ILE A 266 -3.31 -9.56 0.59
C ILE A 266 -4.66 -10.08 1.06
N ALA A 267 -4.65 -10.89 2.13
CA ALA A 267 -5.83 -11.58 2.59
C ALA A 267 -6.85 -10.62 3.21
N PRO A 268 -8.13 -10.65 2.76
CA PRO A 268 -9.19 -9.89 3.40
C PRO A 268 -9.32 -10.25 4.88
N PHE A 269 -9.59 -9.24 5.71
CA PHE A 269 -9.75 -9.39 7.17
C PHE A 269 -8.52 -10.04 7.85
N GLY A 270 -7.36 -10.07 7.19
CA GLY A 270 -6.18 -10.78 7.69
C GLY A 270 -6.36 -12.30 7.81
N TYR A 271 -7.36 -12.90 7.16
CA TYR A 271 -7.69 -14.30 7.30
C TYR A 271 -6.58 -15.20 6.75
N ARG A 272 -6.05 -16.09 7.60
CA ARG A 272 -5.03 -17.06 7.20
C ARG A 272 -5.71 -18.31 6.63
N VAL A 273 -5.75 -18.41 5.30
CA VAL A 273 -6.33 -19.57 4.61
C VAL A 273 -5.52 -20.82 4.91
N LYS A 274 -6.22 -21.93 5.24
CA LYS A 274 -5.62 -23.22 5.55
C LYS A 274 -5.58 -24.13 4.31
N GLN A 275 -4.70 -25.12 4.33
CA GLN A 275 -4.71 -26.20 3.34
C GLN A 275 -6.06 -26.97 3.39
N PRO A 276 -6.58 -27.43 2.23
CA PRO A 276 -6.00 -27.29 0.90
C PRO A 276 -6.37 -25.99 0.16
N GLY A 277 -7.14 -25.09 0.78
CA GLY A 277 -7.55 -23.81 0.17
C GLY A 277 -6.36 -22.92 -0.18
N LEU A 278 -5.33 -22.86 0.68
CA LEU A 278 -4.10 -22.11 0.41
C LEU A 278 -3.41 -22.58 -0.88
N GLN A 279 -3.45 -23.89 -1.19
CA GLN A 279 -2.83 -24.41 -2.39
C GLN A 279 -3.41 -23.81 -3.67
N TYR A 280 -4.71 -23.54 -3.74
CA TYR A 280 -5.32 -22.88 -4.89
C TYR A 280 -4.80 -21.45 -5.11
N ILE A 281 -4.49 -20.72 -4.02
CA ILE A 281 -3.88 -19.40 -4.10
C ILE A 281 -2.46 -19.51 -4.66
N LEU A 282 -1.67 -20.47 -4.16
CA LEU A 282 -0.30 -20.70 -4.60
C LEU A 282 -0.21 -21.18 -6.05
N ASP A 283 -1.08 -22.11 -6.45
CA ASP A 283 -1.17 -22.65 -7.83
C ASP A 283 -1.57 -21.56 -8.83
N ALA A 284 -2.26 -20.52 -8.37
CA ALA A 284 -2.61 -19.35 -9.16
C ALA A 284 -1.45 -18.35 -9.34
N GLY A 285 -0.28 -18.62 -8.75
CA GLY A 285 0.92 -17.81 -8.88
C GLY A 285 1.13 -16.76 -7.79
N PHE A 286 0.30 -16.76 -6.75
CA PHE A 286 0.53 -15.89 -5.59
C PHE A 286 1.57 -16.52 -4.66
N GLU A 287 2.69 -15.87 -4.49
CA GLU A 287 3.85 -16.38 -3.74
C GLU A 287 4.15 -15.61 -2.45
N ILE A 288 3.59 -14.41 -2.30
CA ILE A 288 3.72 -13.59 -1.08
C ILE A 288 2.34 -13.38 -0.51
N TYR A 289 2.10 -13.97 0.65
CA TYR A 289 0.81 -13.95 1.35
C TYR A 289 0.88 -12.97 2.53
N CYS A 290 0.06 -11.91 2.49
CA CYS A 290 -0.02 -10.94 3.57
C CYS A 290 -1.28 -11.13 4.41
N THR A 291 -1.11 -11.14 5.73
CA THR A 291 -2.18 -11.22 6.73
C THR A 291 -2.22 -9.95 7.58
N VAL A 292 -3.02 -9.90 8.63
CA VAL A 292 -3.04 -8.80 9.61
C VAL A 292 -2.66 -9.35 10.98
N SER A 293 -1.81 -8.63 11.69
CA SER A 293 -1.44 -8.95 13.07
C SER A 293 -0.95 -7.68 13.77
N HIS A 294 -0.96 -7.69 15.10
CA HIS A 294 -0.28 -6.67 15.92
C HIS A 294 1.17 -7.08 16.27
N GLU A 295 1.67 -8.12 15.64
CA GLU A 295 3.05 -8.57 15.72
C GLU A 295 3.67 -8.51 14.33
N ILE A 296 4.97 -8.19 14.25
CA ILE A 296 5.72 -8.19 13.00
C ILE A 296 6.13 -9.64 12.72
N ILE A 297 5.55 -10.24 11.68
CA ILE A 297 5.78 -11.63 11.28
C ILE A 297 6.31 -11.65 9.87
N ASN A 298 7.48 -12.29 9.69
CA ASN A 298 8.09 -12.59 8.39
C ASN A 298 8.48 -14.07 8.39
N GLU A 299 7.61 -14.93 7.86
CA GLU A 299 7.83 -16.39 7.82
C GLU A 299 8.10 -16.84 6.38
N LEU A 300 9.05 -17.76 6.21
CA LEU A 300 9.34 -18.40 4.94
C LEU A 300 8.89 -19.87 4.97
N TYR A 301 8.16 -20.24 3.94
CA TYR A 301 7.80 -21.62 3.62
C TYR A 301 8.44 -21.99 2.28
N ASP A 302 8.49 -23.26 1.93
CA ASP A 302 9.14 -23.67 0.66
C ASP A 302 8.52 -22.95 -0.55
N ASP A 303 7.20 -22.83 -0.59
CA ASP A 303 6.46 -22.31 -1.75
C ASP A 303 6.08 -20.83 -1.65
N TYR A 304 6.09 -20.23 -0.48
CA TYR A 304 5.63 -18.86 -0.28
C TYR A 304 6.25 -18.16 0.93
N ALA A 305 6.23 -16.84 0.90
CA ALA A 305 6.51 -15.99 2.07
C ALA A 305 5.21 -15.55 2.72
N LEU A 306 5.15 -15.56 4.06
CA LEU A 306 4.05 -15.00 4.83
C LEU A 306 4.53 -13.77 5.60
N MET A 307 3.78 -12.67 5.45
CA MET A 307 4.06 -11.40 6.14
C MET A 307 2.81 -10.89 6.85
N SER A 308 2.97 -10.42 8.08
CA SER A 308 1.91 -9.66 8.73
C SER A 308 1.97 -8.20 8.34
N ARG A 309 0.79 -7.56 8.38
CA ARG A 309 0.62 -6.12 8.19
C ARG A 309 0.03 -5.50 9.44
N ILE A 310 0.45 -4.31 9.77
CA ILE A 310 -0.07 -3.49 10.88
C ILE A 310 -1.07 -2.49 10.28
N GLU A 311 -2.34 -2.59 10.68
CA GLU A 311 -3.37 -1.61 10.31
C GLU A 311 -3.05 -0.26 10.95
N ILE A 312 -3.13 0.81 10.16
CA ILE A 312 -3.02 2.17 10.66
C ILE A 312 -4.39 2.84 10.52
N GLY A 313 -5.07 2.97 11.64
CA GLY A 313 -6.41 3.55 11.75
C GLY A 313 -6.73 3.92 13.19
N GLY A 314 -7.93 4.43 13.43
CA GLY A 314 -8.34 4.86 14.76
C GLY A 314 -8.19 3.77 15.83
N TYR A 315 -8.47 2.51 15.50
CA TYR A 315 -8.35 1.39 16.44
C TYR A 315 -6.92 1.14 16.89
N SER A 316 -6.00 1.03 15.95
CA SER A 316 -4.58 0.81 16.27
C SER A 316 -3.97 2.00 17.00
N MET A 317 -4.31 3.22 16.62
CA MET A 317 -3.86 4.44 17.31
C MET A 317 -4.42 4.57 18.72
N THR A 318 -5.60 3.97 18.99
CA THR A 318 -6.21 3.97 20.33
C THR A 318 -5.66 2.84 21.22
N TYR A 319 -5.57 1.61 20.68
CA TYR A 319 -5.35 0.41 21.50
C TYR A 319 -3.96 -0.21 21.35
N TYR A 320 -3.18 0.15 20.32
CA TYR A 320 -1.84 -0.36 20.06
C TYR A 320 -0.79 0.76 20.03
N THR A 321 -1.02 1.84 20.80
CA THR A 321 -0.15 3.01 20.91
C THR A 321 1.32 2.63 21.15
N LYS A 322 1.56 1.67 22.05
CA LYS A 322 2.93 1.22 22.32
C LYS A 322 3.61 0.65 21.07
N LEU A 323 2.93 -0.22 20.32
CA LEU A 323 3.46 -0.82 19.09
C LEU A 323 3.80 0.27 18.07
N LEU A 324 2.90 1.23 17.88
CA LEU A 324 3.07 2.31 16.90
C LEU A 324 4.19 3.26 17.33
N ASN A 325 4.25 3.67 18.59
CA ASN A 325 5.29 4.55 19.14
C ASN A 325 6.68 3.93 19.05
N GLU A 326 6.82 2.65 19.35
CA GLU A 326 8.11 1.95 19.30
C GLU A 326 8.60 1.76 17.86
N ASN A 327 7.70 1.57 16.90
CA ASN A 327 8.07 1.16 15.55
C ASN A 327 7.89 2.24 14.48
N PHE A 328 6.85 3.08 14.52
CA PHE A 328 6.47 3.87 13.35
C PHE A 328 6.44 5.38 13.59
N PHE A 329 5.62 5.85 14.53
CA PHE A 329 5.42 7.28 14.81
C PHE A 329 4.89 7.49 16.23
N ASN A 330 4.98 8.71 16.74
CA ASN A 330 4.39 9.10 18.02
C ASN A 330 2.88 9.34 17.85
N VAL A 331 2.07 8.46 18.43
CA VAL A 331 0.62 8.50 18.30
C VAL A 331 0.03 9.80 18.87
N ASP A 332 0.57 10.33 19.97
CA ASP A 332 0.06 11.55 20.60
C ASP A 332 0.21 12.81 19.72
N GLU A 333 1.16 12.78 18.76
CA GLU A 333 1.39 13.87 17.80
C GLU A 333 0.57 13.72 16.52
N VAL A 334 0.18 12.48 16.20
CA VAL A 334 -0.48 12.11 14.94
C VAL A 334 -1.99 12.04 15.11
N PHE A 335 -2.47 11.28 16.09
CA PHE A 335 -3.89 10.94 16.24
C PHE A 335 -4.72 12.15 16.66
N ASP A 336 -5.75 12.48 15.87
CA ASP A 336 -6.67 13.58 16.14
C ASP A 336 -7.95 13.07 16.83
N ALA A 337 -7.87 12.89 18.14
CA ALA A 337 -9.00 12.44 18.94
C ALA A 337 -10.16 13.48 19.00
N ASP A 338 -9.90 14.75 18.69
CA ASP A 338 -10.92 15.82 18.73
C ASP A 338 -11.74 15.88 17.44
N SER A 339 -11.20 15.34 16.33
CA SER A 339 -11.89 15.32 15.04
C SER A 339 -12.98 14.25 14.97
N ARG A 340 -12.87 13.17 15.76
CA ARG A 340 -13.66 11.94 15.68
C ARG A 340 -14.32 11.54 17.00
N PRO A 341 -15.38 10.67 16.99
CA PRO A 341 -15.94 10.09 18.21
C PRO A 341 -14.96 9.08 18.85
N PRO A 342 -15.16 8.71 20.13
CA PRO A 342 -14.37 7.66 20.75
C PRO A 342 -14.39 6.37 19.93
N VAL A 343 -13.22 5.75 19.73
CA VAL A 343 -13.06 4.54 18.93
C VAL A 343 -13.41 3.29 19.75
N ILE A 344 -14.18 2.35 19.16
CA ILE A 344 -14.53 1.06 19.77
C ILE A 344 -14.27 -0.09 18.80
#